data_2ab3a7dba8db0510414c283c0511a39d
#
_entry.id   2ab3a7dba8db0510414c283c0511a39d
#
_cell.length_a   1.000
_cell.length_b   1.000
_cell.length_c   1.000
_cell.angle_alpha   90.00
_cell.angle_beta   90.00
_cell.angle_gamma   90.00
#
_symmetry.space_group_name_H-M   'P 1'
#
loop_
_entity.id
_entity.type
_entity.pdbx_description
1 polymer ?
#
loop_
_entity_poly.entity_id
_entity_poly.type
_entity_poly.pdbx_seq_one_letter_code
_entity_poly.pdbx_strand_id
1 'polypeptide(L)'
;MIKYQPDILARGLDVIFCGLNPAASAARAGHNFSNRSNRFWVVLHLAGFTDVRLEPEDERRLLEYGYGITAIVRRPTKRAAEVSTEEFGRARRGFEMKMRHYSPRSIAFLGKRGFSTMIGRPDVDWGRQSTRFGGTMAWVLPNPSGLNRSFSLEALVRAYSEFRLALAQPAVPLKGEASDGFPAPERA
;
A
#
# COMPACT_ATOMS: atom_id res chain seq x y z
N MET A 1 17.28 -7.18 -19.93
CA MET A 1 16.70 -5.85 -19.75
C MET A 1 15.82 -5.88 -18.50
N ILE A 2 16.07 -5.03 -17.50
CA ILE A 2 15.22 -4.95 -16.30
C ILE A 2 13.93 -4.24 -16.71
N LYS A 3 12.80 -4.96 -16.74
CA LYS A 3 11.49 -4.34 -16.94
C LYS A 3 11.09 -3.66 -15.62
N TYR A 4 10.77 -2.37 -15.68
CA TYR A 4 10.13 -1.71 -14.55
C TYR A 4 8.74 -2.32 -14.38
N GLN A 5 8.40 -2.74 -13.15
CA GLN A 5 7.04 -3.14 -12.86
C GLN A 5 6.11 -1.92 -12.97
N PRO A 6 5.04 -2.01 -13.75
CA PRO A 6 4.09 -0.93 -13.84
C PRO A 6 3.30 -0.79 -12.54
N ASP A 7 3.01 0.45 -12.16
CA ASP A 7 1.93 0.71 -11.21
C ASP A 7 0.61 0.22 -11.82
N ILE A 8 -0.25 -0.40 -11.01
CA ILE A 8 -1.61 -0.78 -11.37
C ILE A 8 -2.53 0.22 -10.70
N LEU A 9 -2.92 1.27 -11.42
CA LEU A 9 -3.62 2.41 -10.83
C LEU A 9 -4.77 2.88 -11.72
N ALA A 10 -5.85 3.31 -11.05
CA ALA A 10 -6.97 4.05 -11.61
C ALA A 10 -7.42 5.12 -10.62
N ARG A 11 -8.23 6.09 -11.03
CA ARG A 11 -8.78 7.11 -10.13
C ARG A 11 -9.87 6.54 -9.26
N GLY A 12 -9.92 6.99 -7.99
CA GLY A 12 -11.01 6.68 -7.08
C GLY A 12 -11.05 5.24 -6.59
N LEU A 13 -9.93 4.51 -6.64
CA LEU A 13 -9.85 3.16 -6.10
C LEU A 13 -10.15 3.15 -4.59
N ASP A 14 -10.73 2.08 -4.11
CA ASP A 14 -10.94 1.88 -2.67
C ASP A 14 -9.61 1.73 -1.94
N VAL A 15 -8.68 0.96 -2.50
CA VAL A 15 -7.37 0.72 -1.90
C VAL A 15 -6.26 0.70 -2.95
N ILE A 16 -5.14 1.32 -2.64
CA ILE A 16 -3.86 1.07 -3.31
C ILE A 16 -2.94 0.32 -2.34
N PHE A 17 -2.55 -0.90 -2.67
CA PHE A 17 -1.53 -1.66 -1.95
C PHE A 17 -0.15 -1.16 -2.33
N CYS A 18 0.62 -0.71 -1.34
CA CYS A 18 1.91 -0.06 -1.55
C CYS A 18 3.07 -0.91 -1.04
N GLY A 19 3.82 -1.50 -1.96
CA GLY A 19 5.11 -2.11 -1.64
C GLY A 19 6.20 -1.08 -1.36
N LEU A 20 7.31 -1.54 -0.77
CA LEU A 20 8.49 -0.70 -0.55
C LEU A 20 9.16 -0.38 -1.89
N ASN A 21 9.51 -1.41 -2.64
CA ASN A 21 10.07 -1.36 -3.98
C ASN A 21 9.92 -2.73 -4.68
N PRO A 22 10.05 -2.82 -6.01
CA PRO A 22 10.03 -4.08 -6.70
C PRO A 22 11.19 -5.00 -6.28
N ALA A 23 10.89 -6.28 -6.06
CA ALA A 23 11.95 -7.28 -5.95
C ALA A 23 12.59 -7.52 -7.33
N ALA A 24 13.91 -7.73 -7.39
CA ALA A 24 14.61 -7.95 -8.66
C ALA A 24 14.06 -9.17 -9.44
N SER A 25 13.57 -10.20 -8.74
CA SER A 25 12.91 -11.36 -9.36
C SER A 25 11.59 -11.00 -10.02
N ALA A 26 10.78 -10.18 -9.34
CA ALA A 26 9.50 -9.71 -9.81
C ALA A 26 9.66 -8.75 -11.01
N ALA A 27 10.68 -7.87 -10.96
CA ALA A 27 11.01 -6.99 -12.08
C ALA A 27 11.46 -7.76 -13.33
N ARG A 28 12.11 -8.93 -13.17
CA ARG A 28 12.45 -9.81 -14.31
C ARG A 28 11.23 -10.52 -14.88
N ALA A 29 10.31 -10.97 -14.01
CA ALA A 29 9.04 -11.58 -14.42
C ALA A 29 8.09 -10.55 -15.08
N GLY A 30 8.18 -9.28 -14.70
CA GLY A 30 7.33 -8.19 -15.20
C GLY A 30 6.01 -8.05 -14.46
N HIS A 31 5.80 -8.79 -13.35
CA HIS A 31 4.56 -8.82 -12.58
C HIS A 31 4.78 -8.57 -11.10
N ASN A 32 3.86 -7.82 -10.48
CA ASN A 32 3.92 -7.50 -9.06
C ASN A 32 3.74 -8.76 -8.20
N PHE A 33 4.53 -8.87 -7.13
CA PHE A 33 4.47 -9.97 -6.16
C PHE A 33 4.60 -11.39 -6.77
N SER A 34 5.25 -11.52 -7.94
CA SER A 34 5.38 -12.78 -8.69
C SER A 34 6.39 -13.78 -8.11
N ASN A 35 7.09 -13.44 -7.02
CA ASN A 35 7.95 -14.43 -6.36
C ASN A 35 7.08 -15.53 -5.75
N ARG A 36 7.41 -16.81 -6.02
CA ARG A 36 6.64 -17.98 -5.53
C ARG A 36 6.44 -18.01 -4.01
N SER A 37 7.36 -17.44 -3.23
CA SER A 37 7.23 -17.36 -1.78
C SER A 37 6.39 -16.15 -1.32
N ASN A 38 5.99 -15.28 -2.22
CA ASN A 38 5.15 -14.13 -1.87
C ASN A 38 3.70 -14.58 -1.68
N ARG A 39 3.10 -14.20 -0.58
CA ARG A 39 1.76 -14.60 -0.18
C ARG A 39 0.68 -13.56 -0.54
N PHE A 40 1.03 -12.48 -1.25
CA PHE A 40 0.11 -11.37 -1.54
C PHE A 40 -1.20 -11.83 -2.19
N TRP A 41 -1.09 -12.56 -3.28
CA TRP A 41 -2.27 -12.99 -4.05
C TRP A 41 -3.17 -13.95 -3.28
N VAL A 42 -2.58 -14.91 -2.57
CA VAL A 42 -3.35 -15.84 -1.75
C VAL A 42 -3.98 -15.13 -0.54
N VAL A 43 -3.27 -14.16 0.07
CA VAL A 43 -3.81 -13.38 1.20
C VAL A 43 -4.96 -12.51 0.76
N LEU A 44 -4.89 -11.84 -0.39
CA LEU A 44 -6.01 -11.02 -0.89
C LEU A 44 -7.27 -11.87 -1.10
N HIS A 45 -7.14 -13.06 -1.71
CA HIS A 45 -8.27 -13.95 -1.90
C HIS A 45 -8.85 -14.45 -0.57
N LEU A 46 -8.01 -15.01 0.30
CA LEU A 46 -8.46 -15.55 1.59
C LEU A 46 -9.03 -14.48 2.54
N ALA A 47 -8.57 -13.23 2.43
CA ALA A 47 -9.12 -12.11 3.17
C ALA A 47 -10.38 -11.50 2.54
N GLY A 48 -10.83 -12.02 1.39
CA GLY A 48 -12.06 -11.63 0.71
C GLY A 48 -11.98 -10.33 -0.08
N PHE A 49 -10.78 -9.88 -0.49
CA PHE A 49 -10.62 -8.76 -1.43
C PHE A 49 -10.98 -9.15 -2.86
N THR A 50 -10.78 -10.42 -3.22
CA THR A 50 -11.15 -10.97 -4.53
C THR A 50 -11.94 -12.26 -4.35
N ASP A 51 -12.93 -12.49 -5.18
CA ASP A 51 -13.77 -13.71 -5.17
C ASP A 51 -13.02 -14.94 -5.66
N VAL A 52 -12.00 -14.72 -6.50
CA VAL A 52 -11.08 -15.76 -6.97
C VAL A 52 -9.65 -15.40 -6.63
N ARG A 53 -8.79 -16.40 -6.49
CA ARG A 53 -7.35 -16.18 -6.37
C ARG A 53 -6.79 -15.75 -7.73
N LEU A 54 -6.31 -14.49 -7.79
CA LEU A 54 -5.60 -13.99 -8.96
C LEU A 54 -4.14 -14.48 -8.95
N GLU A 55 -3.59 -14.70 -10.13
CA GLU A 55 -2.16 -14.93 -10.32
C GLU A 55 -1.47 -13.60 -10.70
N PRO A 56 -0.12 -13.51 -10.55
CA PRO A 56 0.61 -12.28 -10.87
C PRO A 56 0.35 -11.76 -12.29
N GLU A 57 0.13 -12.64 -13.25
CA GLU A 57 -0.17 -12.33 -14.64
C GLU A 57 -1.51 -11.63 -14.82
N ASP A 58 -2.44 -11.87 -13.90
CA ASP A 58 -3.78 -11.27 -13.84
C ASP A 58 -3.82 -9.96 -13.05
N GLU A 59 -2.69 -9.41 -12.65
CA GLU A 59 -2.59 -8.27 -11.70
C GLU A 59 -3.47 -7.07 -12.06
N ARG A 60 -3.73 -6.82 -13.35
CA ARG A 60 -4.58 -5.72 -13.80
C ARG A 60 -6.06 -5.92 -13.47
N ARG A 61 -6.50 -7.16 -13.26
CA ARG A 61 -7.88 -7.46 -12.84
C ARG A 61 -8.19 -6.93 -11.43
N LEU A 62 -7.17 -6.58 -10.62
CA LEU A 62 -7.40 -5.89 -9.36
C LEU A 62 -8.19 -4.59 -9.52
N LEU A 63 -8.07 -3.91 -10.66
CA LEU A 63 -8.84 -2.69 -10.95
C LEU A 63 -10.34 -2.94 -11.01
N GLU A 64 -10.77 -4.14 -11.43
CA GLU A 64 -12.18 -4.54 -11.48
C GLU A 64 -12.78 -4.65 -10.07
N TYR A 65 -11.94 -4.96 -9.08
CA TYR A 65 -12.32 -5.03 -7.66
C TYR A 65 -12.17 -3.69 -6.92
N GLY A 66 -11.75 -2.62 -7.61
CA GLY A 66 -11.49 -1.33 -6.99
C GLY A 66 -10.14 -1.23 -6.28
N TYR A 67 -9.18 -2.09 -6.58
CA TYR A 67 -7.87 -2.12 -5.93
C TYR A 67 -6.74 -1.88 -6.91
N GLY A 68 -5.63 -1.33 -6.41
CA GLY A 68 -4.44 -1.06 -7.19
C GLY A 68 -3.15 -1.45 -6.47
N ILE A 69 -2.05 -1.37 -7.20
CA ILE A 69 -0.70 -1.66 -6.70
C ILE A 69 0.23 -0.53 -7.08
N THR A 70 1.07 -0.11 -6.13
CA THR A 70 2.18 0.81 -6.36
C THR A 70 3.37 0.46 -5.46
N ALA A 71 4.48 1.14 -5.66
CA ALA A 71 5.63 1.08 -4.77
C ALA A 71 6.11 2.50 -4.44
N ILE A 72 6.73 2.67 -3.25
CA ILE A 72 7.32 3.95 -2.83
C ILE A 72 8.51 4.27 -3.73
N VAL A 73 9.42 3.33 -3.89
CA VAL A 73 10.61 3.46 -4.72
C VAL A 73 10.48 2.56 -5.95
N ARG A 74 10.75 3.11 -7.13
CA ARG A 74 10.57 2.38 -8.41
C ARG A 74 11.75 1.47 -8.74
N ARG A 75 12.91 1.70 -8.16
CA ARG A 75 14.13 0.94 -8.44
C ARG A 75 14.04 -0.47 -7.86
N PRO A 76 14.18 -1.53 -8.69
CA PRO A 76 14.23 -2.91 -8.18
C PRO A 76 15.50 -3.16 -7.37
N THR A 77 15.39 -3.98 -6.31
CA THR A 77 16.52 -4.43 -5.52
C THR A 77 16.44 -5.93 -5.23
N LYS A 78 17.57 -6.54 -4.87
CA LYS A 78 17.58 -7.92 -4.39
C LYS A 78 17.04 -8.01 -2.96
N ARG A 79 17.34 -7.01 -2.13
CA ARG A 79 16.90 -6.91 -0.73
C ARG A 79 16.30 -5.54 -0.48
N ALA A 80 15.22 -5.49 0.26
CA ALA A 80 14.59 -4.23 0.68
C ALA A 80 15.57 -3.29 1.41
N ALA A 81 16.57 -3.84 2.14
CA ALA A 81 17.60 -3.08 2.85
C ALA A 81 18.49 -2.22 1.95
N GLU A 82 18.56 -2.52 0.65
CA GLU A 82 19.37 -1.77 -0.33
C GLU A 82 18.75 -0.41 -0.73
N VAL A 83 17.50 -0.15 -0.31
CA VAL A 83 16.86 1.17 -0.50
C VAL A 83 17.27 2.06 0.65
N SER A 84 17.92 3.18 0.35
CA SER A 84 18.42 4.11 1.38
C SER A 84 17.31 5.04 1.91
N THR A 85 17.56 5.63 3.08
CA THR A 85 16.64 6.62 3.68
C THR A 85 16.46 7.84 2.78
N GLU A 86 17.52 8.26 2.09
CA GLU A 86 17.48 9.39 1.16
C GLU A 86 16.62 9.08 -0.07
N GLU A 87 16.61 7.83 -0.56
CA GLU A 87 15.72 7.43 -1.66
C GLU A 87 14.26 7.55 -1.25
N PHE A 88 13.91 7.17 -0.02
CA PHE A 88 12.56 7.36 0.52
C PHE A 88 12.20 8.84 0.65
N GLY A 89 13.10 9.66 1.19
CA GLY A 89 12.89 11.10 1.31
C GLY A 89 12.60 11.76 -0.04
N ARG A 90 13.40 11.42 -1.06
CA ARG A 90 13.19 11.93 -2.44
C ARG A 90 11.88 11.43 -3.05
N ALA A 91 11.47 10.20 -2.76
CA ALA A 91 10.25 9.61 -3.29
C ALA A 91 8.98 10.24 -2.69
N ARG A 92 9.04 10.76 -1.46
CA ARG A 92 7.87 11.23 -0.69
C ARG A 92 7.01 12.24 -1.45
N ARG A 93 7.61 13.32 -1.98
CA ARG A 93 6.85 14.37 -2.71
C ARG A 93 6.13 13.80 -3.93
N GLY A 94 6.82 13.00 -4.74
CA GLY A 94 6.22 12.37 -5.91
C GLY A 94 5.12 11.38 -5.54
N PHE A 95 5.29 10.68 -4.41
CA PHE A 95 4.30 9.76 -3.89
C PHE A 95 3.02 10.50 -3.41
N GLU A 96 3.16 11.62 -2.68
CA GLU A 96 2.03 12.45 -2.28
C GLU A 96 1.28 13.02 -3.49
N MET A 97 2.00 13.50 -4.53
CA MET A 97 1.38 13.94 -5.78
C MET A 97 0.62 12.81 -6.49
N LYS A 98 1.17 11.59 -6.50
CA LYS A 98 0.52 10.39 -7.02
C LYS A 98 -0.79 10.13 -6.28
N MET A 99 -0.79 10.16 -4.94
CA MET A 99 -1.99 9.95 -4.13
C MET A 99 -3.05 11.02 -4.40
N ARG A 100 -2.68 12.29 -4.51
CA ARG A 100 -3.61 13.37 -4.91
C ARG A 100 -4.20 13.15 -6.29
N HIS A 101 -3.40 12.71 -7.25
CA HIS A 101 -3.85 12.51 -8.62
C HIS A 101 -4.85 11.36 -8.75
N TYR A 102 -4.57 10.22 -8.11
CA TYR A 102 -5.43 9.04 -8.18
C TYR A 102 -6.57 9.05 -7.15
N SER A 103 -6.44 9.83 -6.07
CA SER A 103 -7.44 10.03 -5.02
C SER A 103 -8.07 8.73 -4.50
N PRO A 104 -7.29 7.71 -4.10
CA PRO A 104 -7.86 6.50 -3.54
C PRO A 104 -8.45 6.79 -2.15
N ARG A 105 -9.42 5.99 -1.70
CA ARG A 105 -9.96 6.11 -0.34
C ARG A 105 -8.92 5.78 0.72
N SER A 106 -8.11 4.76 0.46
CA SER A 106 -7.07 4.31 1.38
C SER A 106 -5.81 3.84 0.65
N ILE A 107 -4.67 3.96 1.34
CA ILE A 107 -3.43 3.33 0.92
C ILE A 107 -2.92 2.39 2.00
N ALA A 108 -2.62 1.14 1.65
CA ALA A 108 -2.11 0.11 2.52
C ALA A 108 -0.61 -0.11 2.29
N PHE A 109 0.23 0.38 3.20
CA PHE A 109 1.67 0.12 3.18
C PHE A 109 1.97 -1.31 3.63
N LEU A 110 2.66 -2.08 2.80
CA LEU A 110 3.01 -3.47 3.07
C LEU A 110 4.32 -3.55 3.85
N GLY A 111 4.21 -3.39 5.17
CA GLY A 111 5.32 -3.36 6.12
C GLY A 111 5.60 -1.97 6.68
N LYS A 112 6.13 -1.94 7.90
CA LYS A 112 6.38 -0.68 8.65
C LYS A 112 7.48 0.18 8.03
N ARG A 113 8.54 -0.44 7.49
CA ARG A 113 9.76 0.27 7.10
C ARG A 113 9.51 1.41 6.10
N GLY A 114 8.77 1.15 5.02
CA GLY A 114 8.51 2.19 4.02
C GLY A 114 7.74 3.37 4.60
N PHE A 115 6.70 3.08 5.35
CA PHE A 115 5.87 4.09 6.00
C PHE A 115 6.67 4.88 7.04
N SER A 116 7.33 4.20 8.00
CA SER A 116 8.11 4.83 9.08
C SER A 116 9.20 5.76 8.54
N THR A 117 9.91 5.33 7.49
CA THR A 117 10.95 6.16 6.87
C THR A 117 10.35 7.39 6.18
N MET A 118 9.21 7.25 5.50
CA MET A 118 8.56 8.40 4.85
C MET A 118 8.03 9.44 5.83
N ILE A 119 7.62 9.03 7.03
CA ILE A 119 7.15 9.97 8.06
C ILE A 119 8.22 10.41 9.04
N GLY A 120 9.43 9.82 8.97
CA GLY A 120 10.54 10.13 9.87
C GLY A 120 10.33 9.67 11.33
N ARG A 121 9.50 8.63 11.54
CA ARG A 121 9.21 8.08 12.87
C ARG A 121 9.47 6.58 12.90
N PRO A 122 10.35 6.08 13.79
CA PRO A 122 10.68 4.65 13.87
C PRO A 122 9.52 3.81 14.42
N ASP A 123 8.81 4.35 15.42
CA ASP A 123 7.71 3.66 16.09
C ASP A 123 6.41 3.89 15.34
N VAL A 124 5.93 2.82 14.74
CA VAL A 124 4.70 2.81 13.96
C VAL A 124 3.88 1.58 14.35
N ASP A 125 2.61 1.78 14.61
CA ASP A 125 1.68 0.70 14.88
C ASP A 125 1.18 0.03 13.61
N TRP A 126 0.67 -1.20 13.73
CA TRP A 126 -0.10 -1.84 12.68
C TRP A 126 -1.49 -1.20 12.58
N GLY A 127 -2.09 -1.28 11.40
CA GLY A 127 -3.44 -0.79 11.19
C GLY A 127 -3.51 0.65 10.70
N ARG A 128 -4.61 1.33 11.01
CA ARG A 128 -4.91 2.70 10.58
C ARG A 128 -3.93 3.70 11.20
N GLN A 129 -3.47 4.64 10.37
CA GLN A 129 -2.55 5.71 10.78
C GLN A 129 -3.26 7.07 10.80
N SER A 130 -2.79 7.98 11.67
CA SER A 130 -3.23 9.39 11.66
C SER A 130 -2.66 10.17 10.48
N THR A 131 -1.49 9.77 9.98
CA THR A 131 -0.84 10.40 8.81
C THR A 131 -1.60 10.09 7.53
N ARG A 132 -1.77 11.14 6.69
CA ARG A 132 -2.34 11.03 5.35
C ARG A 132 -1.29 11.36 4.29
N PHE A 133 -1.40 10.76 3.11
CA PHE A 133 -0.57 11.08 1.95
C PHE A 133 -1.44 11.67 0.84
N GLY A 134 -1.22 12.95 0.53
CA GLY A 134 -2.04 13.64 -0.48
C GLY A 134 -3.54 13.66 -0.16
N GLY A 135 -3.92 13.61 1.11
CA GLY A 135 -5.31 13.50 1.59
C GLY A 135 -5.79 12.05 1.81
N THR A 136 -5.09 11.06 1.25
CA THR A 136 -5.46 9.65 1.36
C THR A 136 -5.14 9.07 2.73
N MET A 137 -6.07 8.34 3.31
CA MET A 137 -5.89 7.63 4.60
C MET A 137 -4.85 6.51 4.47
N ALA A 138 -3.91 6.48 5.40
CA ALA A 138 -2.85 5.46 5.42
C ALA A 138 -3.16 4.32 6.39
N TRP A 139 -2.78 3.12 5.97
CA TRP A 139 -2.77 1.89 6.78
C TRP A 139 -1.41 1.22 6.67
N VAL A 140 -1.00 0.54 7.73
CA VAL A 140 0.21 -0.30 7.74
C VAL A 140 -0.19 -1.74 8.00
N LEU A 141 0.06 -2.60 7.02
CA LEU A 141 -0.24 -4.04 7.07
C LEU A 141 1.04 -4.86 7.11
N PRO A 142 1.02 -6.06 7.69
CA PRO A 142 2.15 -6.96 7.64
C PRO A 142 2.55 -7.28 6.18
N ASN A 143 3.85 -7.26 5.90
CA ASN A 143 4.36 -7.55 4.56
C ASN A 143 4.14 -9.03 4.20
N PRO A 144 3.48 -9.36 3.07
CA PRO A 144 3.21 -10.73 2.66
C PRO A 144 4.42 -11.45 2.05
N SER A 145 5.57 -10.80 1.98
CA SER A 145 6.82 -11.42 1.48
C SER A 145 7.13 -12.73 2.19
N GLY A 146 7.54 -13.75 1.45
CA GLY A 146 8.01 -15.01 2.03
C GLY A 146 9.27 -14.89 2.91
N LEU A 147 10.02 -13.78 2.78
CA LEU A 147 11.12 -13.45 3.67
C LEU A 147 10.66 -12.96 5.05
N ASN A 148 9.43 -12.53 5.18
CA ASN A 148 8.83 -12.13 6.46
C ASN A 148 8.33 -13.37 7.21
N ARG A 149 9.16 -13.92 8.09
CA ARG A 149 8.82 -15.08 8.91
C ARG A 149 8.07 -14.74 10.19
N SER A 150 7.91 -13.46 10.51
CA SER A 150 7.23 -13.00 11.74
C SER A 150 5.71 -13.18 11.69
N PHE A 151 5.13 -13.43 10.51
CA PHE A 151 3.70 -13.61 10.34
C PHE A 151 3.42 -14.90 9.58
N SER A 152 2.58 -15.77 10.17
CA SER A 152 2.01 -16.92 9.47
C SER A 152 1.03 -16.48 8.37
N LEU A 153 0.59 -17.41 7.52
CA LEU A 153 -0.44 -17.10 6.52
C LEU A 153 -1.74 -16.66 7.20
N GLU A 154 -2.16 -17.36 8.23
CA GLU A 154 -3.37 -17.07 9.01
C GLU A 154 -3.31 -15.69 9.65
N ALA A 155 -2.15 -15.30 10.21
CA ALA A 155 -1.96 -13.96 10.78
C ALA A 155 -2.04 -12.86 9.72
N LEU A 156 -1.50 -13.09 8.53
CA LEU A 156 -1.64 -12.17 7.40
C LEU A 156 -3.10 -12.05 6.97
N VAL A 157 -3.79 -13.19 6.76
CA VAL A 157 -5.19 -13.20 6.35
C VAL A 157 -6.05 -12.46 7.36
N ARG A 158 -5.86 -12.68 8.66
CA ARG A 158 -6.58 -11.96 9.72
C ARG A 158 -6.36 -10.44 9.62
N ALA A 159 -5.12 -9.97 9.55
CA ALA A 159 -4.82 -8.54 9.46
C ALA A 159 -5.43 -7.88 8.21
N TYR A 160 -5.40 -8.57 7.09
CA TYR A 160 -5.99 -8.07 5.85
C TYR A 160 -7.52 -8.11 5.88
N SER A 161 -8.13 -9.13 6.50
CA SER A 161 -9.59 -9.20 6.70
C SER A 161 -10.08 -8.07 7.61
N GLU A 162 -9.39 -7.80 8.71
CA GLU A 162 -9.69 -6.67 9.61
C GLU A 162 -9.62 -5.33 8.86
N PHE A 163 -8.59 -5.14 8.03
CA PHE A 163 -8.49 -3.97 7.18
C PHE A 163 -9.67 -3.86 6.21
N ARG A 164 -10.02 -4.93 5.50
CA ARG A 164 -11.14 -4.94 4.57
C ARG A 164 -12.47 -4.59 5.26
N LEU A 165 -12.71 -5.15 6.44
CA LEU A 165 -13.91 -4.84 7.22
C LEU A 165 -13.94 -3.38 7.67
N ALA A 166 -12.80 -2.82 8.06
CA ALA A 166 -12.70 -1.41 8.43
C ALA A 166 -12.96 -0.46 7.24
N LEU A 167 -12.64 -0.86 6.00
CA LEU A 167 -12.96 -0.08 4.80
C LEU A 167 -14.47 0.01 4.54
N ALA A 168 -15.24 -1.00 4.92
CA ALA A 168 -16.68 -1.02 4.76
C ALA A 168 -17.42 -0.13 5.78
N GLN A 169 -16.75 0.29 6.85
CA GLN A 169 -17.32 1.18 7.86
C GLN A 169 -17.14 2.66 7.47
N PRO A 170 -18.11 3.54 7.81
CA PRO A 170 -17.91 4.98 7.69
C PRO A 170 -16.63 5.38 8.46
N ALA A 171 -15.86 6.31 7.91
CA ALA A 171 -14.63 6.78 8.54
C ALA A 171 -14.94 7.41 9.92
N VAL A 172 -14.65 6.68 11.00
CA VAL A 172 -14.68 7.24 12.35
C VAL A 172 -13.40 8.08 12.52
N PRO A 173 -13.49 9.36 12.90
CA PRO A 173 -12.30 10.18 13.17
C PRO A 173 -11.46 9.53 14.27
N LEU A 174 -10.15 9.47 14.09
CA LEU A 174 -9.25 9.09 15.19
C LEU A 174 -9.28 10.20 16.24
N LYS A 175 -9.27 9.84 17.55
CA LYS A 175 -9.11 10.80 18.64
C LYS A 175 -7.86 11.65 18.37
N GLY A 176 -8.06 12.97 18.09
CA GLY A 176 -6.98 13.92 17.79
C GLY A 176 -6.95 14.45 16.35
N GLU A 177 -7.82 13.99 15.43
CA GLU A 177 -8.05 14.71 14.18
C GLU A 177 -8.90 15.97 14.48
N ALA A 178 -8.23 17.14 14.62
CA ALA A 178 -8.92 18.42 14.62
C ALA A 178 -9.64 18.59 13.27
N SER A 179 -10.90 18.93 13.31
CA SER A 179 -11.64 19.38 12.14
C SER A 179 -11.01 20.71 11.71
N ASP A 180 -10.14 20.70 10.71
CA ASP A 180 -9.74 21.91 10.00
C ASP A 180 -10.96 22.42 9.23
N GLY A 181 -11.84 23.09 9.98
CA GLY A 181 -12.93 23.87 9.44
C GLY A 181 -12.33 25.08 8.70
N PHE A 182 -12.27 24.99 7.38
CA PHE A 182 -12.08 26.16 6.55
C PHE A 182 -13.28 27.10 6.78
N PRO A 183 -13.05 28.37 7.20
CA PRO A 183 -14.14 29.33 7.25
C PRO A 183 -14.65 29.55 5.83
N ALA A 184 -15.97 29.51 5.68
CA ALA A 184 -16.65 29.88 4.44
C ALA A 184 -16.30 31.32 4.05
N PRO A 185 -16.07 31.63 2.75
CA PRO A 185 -15.86 33.00 2.31
C PRO A 185 -17.12 33.80 2.57
N GLU A 186 -17.00 34.89 3.34
CA GLU A 186 -18.03 35.91 3.49
C GLU A 186 -18.37 36.48 2.09
N ARG A 187 -19.64 36.41 1.74
CA ARG A 187 -20.16 37.09 0.55
C ARG A 187 -20.31 38.58 0.88
N ALA A 188 -19.55 39.40 0.17
CA ALA A 188 -19.80 40.83 0.05
C ALA A 188 -20.82 41.07 -1.07
#